data_aa3c4e037e260d4a39558a1e239e9016
#
_entry.id   aa3c4e037e260d4a39558a1e239e9016
#
_cell.length_a   1.000
_cell.length_b   1.000
_cell.length_c   1.000
_cell.angle_alpha   90.00
_cell.angle_beta   90.00
_cell.angle_gamma   90.00
#
_symmetry.space_group_name_H-M   'P 1'
#
loop_
_entity.id
_entity.type
_entity.pdbx_description
1 polymer ?
#
loop_
_entity_poly.entity_id
_entity_poly.type
_entity_poly.pdbx_seq_one_letter_code
_entity_poly.pdbx_strand_id
1 'polypeptide(L)'
;HISAVGFGLYCQLLKRSVARLKGEKQPLLVDTELRLDFVKLAPSDAGESGAAYVPVDYIPGERLRVAVYRRIAEATERDEIEALQQELEDRFGKLPPAVARLLAIADIRILSATHGIQLVEVRNRKLIIKRDGDYVKDSARFASLTASDPDGQLEELRDTILNLVA
;
A
#
# COMPACT_ATOMS: atom_id res chain seq x y z
N HIS A 1 -14.95 3.20 16.54
CA HIS A 1 -13.92 2.48 15.79
C HIS A 1 -13.37 3.33 14.67
N ILE A 2 -12.19 3.89 14.88
CA ILE A 2 -11.41 4.43 13.76
C ILE A 2 -10.85 3.21 13.05
N SER A 3 -11.28 2.96 11.81
CA SER A 3 -10.69 1.91 10.99
C SER A 3 -9.19 2.19 10.82
N ALA A 4 -8.38 1.17 10.57
CA ALA A 4 -6.94 1.34 10.31
C ALA A 4 -6.68 2.35 9.17
N VAL A 5 -7.55 2.39 8.17
CA VAL A 5 -7.52 3.37 7.07
C VAL A 5 -7.83 4.78 7.58
N GLY A 6 -8.84 4.95 8.43
CA GLY A 6 -9.20 6.24 9.01
C GLY A 6 -8.12 6.81 9.92
N PHE A 7 -7.44 5.95 10.69
CA PHE A 7 -6.32 6.36 11.54
C PHE A 7 -5.12 6.82 10.71
N GLY A 8 -4.77 6.08 9.66
CA GLY A 8 -3.68 6.45 8.76
C GLY A 8 -3.93 7.81 8.09
N LEU A 9 -5.15 8.04 7.60
CA LEU A 9 -5.56 9.32 7.01
C LEU A 9 -5.48 10.45 8.03
N TYR A 10 -5.96 10.22 9.26
CA TYR A 10 -5.87 11.20 10.35
C TYR A 10 -4.42 11.60 10.64
N CYS A 11 -3.52 10.63 10.74
CA CYS A 11 -2.09 10.90 10.96
C CYS A 11 -1.46 11.69 9.80
N GLN A 12 -1.85 11.40 8.55
CA GLN A 12 -1.40 12.16 7.39
C GLN A 12 -1.88 13.62 7.44
N LEU A 13 -3.12 13.85 7.82
CA LEU A 13 -3.68 15.19 7.96
C LEU A 13 -2.97 15.99 9.07
N LEU A 14 -2.64 15.37 10.19
CA LEU A 14 -1.83 15.98 11.25
C LEU A 14 -0.43 16.35 10.74
N LYS A 15 0.24 15.45 10.04
CA LYS A 15 1.55 15.68 9.43
C LYS A 15 1.54 16.90 8.49
N ARG A 16 0.50 17.01 7.65
CA ARG A 16 0.30 18.15 6.76
C ARG A 16 0.07 19.46 7.52
N SER A 17 -0.74 19.41 8.58
CA SER A 17 -1.00 20.60 9.42
C SER A 17 0.25 21.09 10.11
N VAL A 18 1.06 20.20 10.65
CA VAL A 18 2.35 20.54 11.29
C VAL A 18 3.31 21.15 10.27
N ALA A 19 3.45 20.56 9.08
CA ALA A 19 4.29 21.10 8.01
C ALA A 19 3.85 22.50 7.60
N ARG A 20 2.53 22.72 7.46
CA ARG A 20 1.99 24.06 7.14
C ARG A 20 2.32 25.08 8.20
N LEU A 21 2.19 24.74 9.49
CA LEU A 21 2.52 25.64 10.59
C LEU A 21 4.01 25.98 10.66
N LYS A 22 4.86 25.06 10.23
CA LYS A 22 6.32 25.29 10.16
C LYS A 22 6.77 26.00 8.88
N GLY A 23 5.86 26.28 7.94
CA GLY A 23 6.21 26.84 6.63
C GLY A 23 6.92 25.87 5.71
N GLU A 24 6.87 24.58 5.99
CA GLU A 24 7.46 23.51 5.18
C GLU A 24 6.51 23.05 4.08
N LYS A 25 7.05 22.40 3.05
CA LYS A 25 6.23 21.77 2.00
C LYS A 25 5.33 20.71 2.62
N GLN A 26 4.02 20.80 2.34
CA GLN A 26 3.08 19.82 2.85
C GLN A 26 3.28 18.46 2.14
N PRO A 27 3.32 17.35 2.91
CA PRO A 27 3.38 16.02 2.30
C PRO A 27 2.13 15.71 1.50
N LEU A 28 2.27 14.82 0.52
CA LEU A 28 1.17 14.31 -0.28
C LEU A 28 0.12 13.65 0.63
N LEU A 29 -1.15 13.87 0.33
CA LEU A 29 -2.23 13.11 0.95
C LEU A 29 -2.42 11.79 0.17
N VAL A 30 -2.18 10.67 0.83
CA VAL A 30 -2.35 9.34 0.24
C VAL A 30 -3.72 8.80 0.67
N ASP A 31 -4.71 9.00 -0.20
CA ASP A 31 -6.11 8.60 0.04
C ASP A 31 -6.64 7.61 -1.02
N THR A 32 -5.77 7.11 -1.88
CA THR A 32 -6.13 6.11 -2.87
C THR A 32 -6.72 4.86 -2.21
N GLU A 33 -7.89 4.46 -2.67
CA GLU A 33 -8.52 3.22 -2.25
C GLU A 33 -8.02 2.06 -3.10
N LEU A 34 -7.56 1.00 -2.44
CA LEU A 34 -7.17 -0.26 -3.08
C LEU A 34 -8.17 -1.36 -2.72
N ARG A 35 -8.77 -1.97 -3.73
CA ARG A 35 -9.69 -3.12 -3.60
C ARG A 35 -9.13 -4.28 -4.39
N LEU A 36 -8.31 -5.10 -3.75
CA LEU A 36 -7.59 -6.20 -4.39
C LEU A 36 -8.15 -7.53 -3.87
N ASP A 37 -8.86 -8.27 -4.71
CA ASP A 37 -9.52 -9.52 -4.32
C ASP A 37 -8.54 -10.68 -4.03
N PHE A 38 -7.28 -10.53 -4.41
CA PHE A 38 -6.22 -11.51 -4.19
C PHE A 38 -5.35 -11.20 -2.96
N VAL A 39 -5.65 -10.13 -2.22
CA VAL A 39 -4.95 -9.74 -0.99
C VAL A 39 -5.87 -9.87 0.20
N LYS A 40 -5.35 -10.42 1.29
CA LYS A 40 -6.09 -10.65 2.54
C LYS A 40 -5.41 -9.92 3.69
N LEU A 41 -6.11 -8.96 4.27
CA LEU A 41 -5.61 -8.09 5.34
C LEU A 41 -6.20 -8.41 6.72
N ALA A 42 -7.21 -9.27 6.81
CA ALA A 42 -7.81 -9.62 8.09
C ALA A 42 -6.85 -10.51 8.91
N PRO A 43 -6.75 -10.30 10.22
CA PRO A 43 -5.92 -11.16 11.09
C PRO A 43 -6.31 -12.64 11.04
N SER A 44 -7.58 -12.94 10.77
CA SER A 44 -8.09 -14.31 10.59
C SER A 44 -7.51 -15.02 9.37
N ASP A 45 -7.00 -14.28 8.40
CA ASP A 45 -6.47 -14.82 7.14
C ASP A 45 -4.97 -15.12 7.20
N ALA A 46 -4.36 -14.96 8.37
CA ALA A 46 -2.94 -15.23 8.56
C ALA A 46 -2.58 -16.66 8.12
N GLY A 47 -1.56 -16.75 7.26
CA GLY A 47 -1.12 -18.03 6.68
C GLY A 47 -1.84 -18.42 5.39
N GLU A 48 -2.90 -17.71 4.98
CA GLU A 48 -3.54 -17.94 3.69
C GLU A 48 -2.77 -17.30 2.54
N SER A 49 -3.05 -17.80 1.33
CA SER A 49 -2.48 -17.22 0.11
C SER A 49 -2.91 -15.75 -0.04
N GLY A 50 -1.96 -14.86 -0.26
CA GLY A 50 -2.22 -13.43 -0.38
C GLY A 50 -2.35 -12.69 0.95
N ALA A 51 -2.17 -13.36 2.09
CA ALA A 51 -2.18 -12.72 3.40
C ALA A 51 -1.04 -11.69 3.52
N ALA A 52 -1.37 -10.49 3.97
CA ALA A 52 -0.43 -9.40 4.19
C ALA A 52 -0.55 -8.92 5.64
N TYR A 53 0.45 -9.23 6.44
CA TYR A 53 0.49 -8.95 7.87
C TYR A 53 1.91 -9.05 8.40
N VAL A 54 2.13 -8.63 9.65
CA VAL A 54 3.40 -8.80 10.34
C VAL A 54 3.31 -10.03 11.26
N PRO A 55 3.95 -11.15 10.92
CA PRO A 55 3.91 -12.36 11.76
C PRO A 55 4.53 -12.14 13.14
N VAL A 56 3.94 -12.79 14.14
CA VAL A 56 4.49 -12.80 15.52
C VAL A 56 5.89 -13.42 15.57
N ASP A 57 6.14 -14.42 14.73
CA ASP A 57 7.46 -15.06 14.63
C ASP A 57 8.53 -14.11 14.09
N TYR A 58 8.14 -13.15 13.26
CA TYR A 58 9.04 -12.16 12.70
C TYR A 58 9.32 -11.03 13.70
N ILE A 59 8.27 -10.45 14.26
CA ILE A 59 8.35 -9.40 15.28
C ILE A 59 7.53 -9.83 16.50
N PRO A 60 8.14 -10.44 17.52
CA PRO A 60 7.41 -10.94 18.68
C PRO A 60 6.73 -9.86 19.52
N GLY A 61 7.30 -8.65 19.55
CA GLY A 61 6.78 -7.54 20.35
C GLY A 61 5.54 -6.91 19.75
N GLU A 62 4.42 -6.94 20.44
CA GLU A 62 3.15 -6.32 19.97
C GLU A 62 3.31 -4.83 19.69
N ARG A 63 3.98 -4.08 20.55
CA ARG A 63 4.22 -2.65 20.38
C ARG A 63 5.03 -2.36 19.12
N LEU A 64 6.00 -3.21 18.82
CA LEU A 64 6.83 -3.07 17.62
C LEU A 64 6.01 -3.36 16.36
N ARG A 65 5.12 -4.39 16.39
CA ARG A 65 4.22 -4.66 15.27
C ARG A 65 3.26 -3.50 15.01
N VAL A 66 2.66 -2.96 16.06
CA VAL A 66 1.77 -1.79 15.95
C VAL A 66 2.52 -0.59 15.36
N ALA A 67 3.76 -0.35 15.81
CA ALA A 67 4.59 0.73 15.27
C ALA A 67 4.88 0.54 13.78
N VAL A 68 5.13 -0.69 13.33
CA VAL A 68 5.34 -0.98 11.90
C VAL A 68 4.07 -0.70 11.09
N TYR A 69 2.91 -1.19 11.54
CA TYR A 69 1.64 -0.90 10.88
C TYR A 69 1.35 0.60 10.79
N ARG A 70 1.65 1.33 11.86
CA ARG A 70 1.48 2.80 11.89
C ARG A 70 2.39 3.48 10.86
N ARG A 71 3.66 3.12 10.80
CA ARG A 71 4.61 3.68 9.82
C ARG A 71 4.17 3.41 8.39
N ILE A 72 3.67 2.22 8.11
CA ILE A 72 3.11 1.88 6.79
C ILE A 72 1.89 2.75 6.46
N ALA A 73 0.98 2.91 7.42
CA ALA A 73 -0.24 3.70 7.23
C ALA A 73 0.03 5.20 7.08
N GLU A 74 1.04 5.72 7.77
CA GLU A 74 1.41 7.13 7.74
C GLU A 74 2.31 7.52 6.57
N ALA A 75 2.95 6.56 5.91
CA ALA A 75 3.89 6.82 4.83
C ALA A 75 3.21 7.54 3.66
N THR A 76 3.84 8.60 3.19
CA THR A 76 3.38 9.43 2.07
C THR A 76 4.39 9.47 0.93
N GLU A 77 5.59 8.96 1.16
CA GLU A 77 6.66 8.91 0.18
C GLU A 77 7.25 7.50 0.12
N ARG A 78 7.67 7.11 -1.08
CA ARG A 78 8.26 5.81 -1.33
C ARG A 78 9.52 5.57 -0.49
N ASP A 79 10.33 6.59 -0.29
CA ASP A 79 11.55 6.51 0.49
C ASP A 79 11.30 6.08 1.94
N GLU A 80 10.14 6.44 2.50
CA GLU A 80 9.74 6.01 3.85
C GLU A 80 9.51 4.50 3.90
N ILE A 81 8.94 3.92 2.85
CA ILE A 81 8.72 2.46 2.75
C ILE A 81 10.03 1.73 2.55
N GLU A 82 10.91 2.25 1.70
CA GLU A 82 12.25 1.67 1.46
C GLU A 82 13.10 1.70 2.74
N ALA A 83 13.08 2.80 3.48
CA ALA A 83 13.78 2.93 4.76
C ALA A 83 13.23 1.95 5.81
N LEU A 84 11.91 1.80 5.87
CA LEU A 84 11.27 0.83 6.76
C LEU A 84 11.69 -0.61 6.40
N GLN A 85 11.70 -0.95 5.13
CA GLN A 85 12.15 -2.27 4.66
C GLN A 85 13.57 -2.56 5.13
N GLN A 86 14.50 -1.65 4.89
CA GLN A 86 15.90 -1.82 5.30
C GLN A 86 16.02 -1.98 6.81
N GLU A 87 15.32 -1.17 7.59
CA GLU A 87 15.33 -1.27 9.05
C GLU A 87 14.81 -2.63 9.53
N LEU A 88 13.74 -3.12 8.94
CA LEU A 88 13.18 -4.43 9.29
C LEU A 88 14.15 -5.57 8.96
N GLU A 89 14.77 -5.53 7.78
CA GLU A 89 15.75 -6.53 7.38
C GLU A 89 16.99 -6.52 8.30
N ASP A 90 17.47 -5.34 8.67
CA ASP A 90 18.62 -5.18 9.54
C ASP A 90 18.35 -5.67 10.97
N ARG A 91 17.15 -5.45 11.49
CA ARG A 91 16.79 -5.80 12.86
C ARG A 91 16.25 -7.21 13.03
N PHE A 92 15.49 -7.69 12.06
CA PHE A 92 14.72 -8.94 12.19
C PHE A 92 15.06 -9.97 11.12
N GLY A 93 15.94 -9.65 10.18
CA GLY A 93 16.32 -10.53 9.09
C GLY A 93 15.42 -10.42 7.85
N LYS A 94 15.58 -11.36 6.93
CA LYS A 94 14.86 -11.38 5.66
C LYS A 94 13.35 -11.21 5.86
N LEU A 95 12.73 -10.33 5.05
CA LEU A 95 11.29 -10.13 5.08
C LEU A 95 10.51 -11.42 4.77
N PRO A 96 9.56 -11.80 5.64
CA PRO A 96 8.57 -12.81 5.26
C PRO A 96 7.71 -12.33 4.08
N PRO A 97 7.19 -13.23 3.25
CA PRO A 97 6.32 -12.85 2.14
C PRO A 97 5.11 -12.00 2.54
N ALA A 98 4.53 -12.27 3.71
CA ALA A 98 3.40 -11.49 4.23
C ALA A 98 3.76 -10.02 4.51
N VAL A 99 4.96 -9.75 5.02
CA VAL A 99 5.46 -8.39 5.25
C VAL A 99 5.81 -7.71 3.94
N ALA A 100 6.45 -8.43 3.02
CA ALA A 100 6.77 -7.92 1.70
C ALA A 100 5.50 -7.46 0.95
N ARG A 101 4.39 -8.20 1.08
CA ARG A 101 3.08 -7.81 0.51
C ARG A 101 2.54 -6.53 1.12
N LEU A 102 2.64 -6.36 2.44
CA LEU A 102 2.24 -5.10 3.09
C LEU A 102 2.99 -3.90 2.52
N LEU A 103 4.31 -4.02 2.37
CA LEU A 103 5.14 -2.96 1.83
C LEU A 103 4.84 -2.69 0.35
N ALA A 104 4.61 -3.74 -0.43
CA ALA A 104 4.22 -3.62 -1.84
C ALA A 104 2.87 -2.91 -2.00
N ILE A 105 1.89 -3.22 -1.17
CA ILE A 105 0.59 -2.56 -1.17
C ILE A 105 0.73 -1.07 -0.82
N ALA A 106 1.54 -0.75 0.17
CA ALA A 106 1.82 0.64 0.54
C ALA A 106 2.51 1.42 -0.60
N ASP A 107 3.48 0.81 -1.27
CA ASP A 107 4.16 1.40 -2.43
C ASP A 107 3.18 1.68 -3.58
N ILE A 108 2.31 0.73 -3.90
CA ILE A 108 1.26 0.90 -4.93
C ILE A 108 0.31 2.03 -4.56
N ARG A 109 -0.09 2.13 -3.30
CA ARG A 109 -0.97 3.21 -2.83
C ARG A 109 -0.32 4.57 -3.00
N ILE A 110 0.92 4.72 -2.57
CA ILE A 110 1.67 5.98 -2.69
C ILE A 110 1.88 6.34 -4.17
N LEU A 111 2.31 5.39 -4.99
CA LEU A 111 2.48 5.58 -6.42
C LEU A 111 1.19 6.04 -7.08
N SER A 112 0.07 5.41 -6.76
CA SER A 112 -1.25 5.77 -7.28
C SER A 112 -1.66 7.18 -6.87
N ALA A 113 -1.54 7.51 -5.59
CA ALA A 113 -1.88 8.84 -5.08
C ALA A 113 -1.02 9.95 -5.70
N THR A 114 0.27 9.69 -5.93
CA THR A 114 1.19 10.63 -6.57
C THR A 114 0.73 11.01 -7.98
N HIS A 115 0.01 10.13 -8.65
CA HIS A 115 -0.47 10.32 -10.03
C HIS A 115 -1.97 10.59 -10.14
N GLY A 116 -2.62 10.99 -9.05
CA GLY A 116 -4.03 11.36 -9.05
C GLY A 116 -5.00 10.18 -9.18
N ILE A 117 -4.54 8.97 -8.93
CA ILE A 117 -5.38 7.77 -8.94
C ILE A 117 -6.11 7.67 -7.60
N GLN A 118 -7.43 7.64 -7.63
CA GLN A 118 -8.31 7.63 -6.47
C GLN A 118 -8.75 6.22 -6.08
N LEU A 119 -8.87 5.34 -7.06
CA LEU A 119 -9.30 3.95 -6.87
C LEU A 119 -8.51 3.03 -7.79
N VAL A 120 -8.03 1.93 -7.21
CA VAL A 120 -7.51 0.77 -7.95
C VAL A 120 -8.27 -0.45 -7.45
N GLU A 121 -9.05 -1.06 -8.34
CA GLU A 121 -9.80 -2.28 -8.03
C GLU A 121 -9.35 -3.41 -8.96
N VAL A 122 -9.09 -4.56 -8.39
CA VAL A 122 -8.88 -5.80 -9.14
C VAL A 122 -9.93 -6.81 -8.69
N ARG A 123 -10.75 -7.26 -9.64
CA ARG A 123 -11.77 -8.28 -9.42
C ARG A 123 -11.71 -9.31 -10.55
N ASN A 124 -11.49 -10.56 -10.19
CA ASN A 124 -11.32 -11.66 -11.17
C ASN A 124 -10.26 -11.30 -12.23
N ARG A 125 -9.12 -10.78 -11.77
CA ARG A 125 -7.99 -10.32 -12.58
C ARG A 125 -8.26 -9.09 -13.43
N LYS A 126 -9.49 -8.57 -13.48
CA LYS A 126 -9.83 -7.35 -14.22
C LYS A 126 -9.50 -6.12 -13.39
N LEU A 127 -8.81 -5.20 -14.01
CA LEU A 127 -8.35 -3.96 -13.39
C LEU A 127 -9.30 -2.82 -13.70
N ILE A 128 -9.72 -2.09 -12.66
CA ILE A 128 -10.52 -0.87 -12.76
C ILE A 128 -9.74 0.24 -12.06
N ILE A 129 -9.52 1.35 -12.75
CA ILE A 129 -8.81 2.52 -12.21
C ILE A 129 -9.68 3.76 -12.37
N LYS A 130 -9.78 4.54 -11.29
CA LYS A 130 -10.36 5.88 -11.31
C LYS A 130 -9.26 6.90 -11.08
N ARG A 131 -9.12 7.84 -12.00
CA ARG A 131 -8.08 8.87 -11.99
C ARG A 131 -8.70 10.23 -12.28
N ASP A 132 -8.34 11.25 -11.50
CA ASP A 132 -8.82 12.63 -11.67
C ASP A 132 -10.35 12.74 -11.77
N GLY A 133 -11.07 11.91 -11.01
CA GLY A 133 -12.54 11.89 -10.99
C GLY A 133 -13.21 10.99 -12.01
N ASP A 134 -12.49 10.48 -13.00
CA ASP A 134 -13.03 9.65 -14.08
C ASP A 134 -12.41 8.25 -14.13
N TYR A 135 -13.21 7.28 -14.59
CA TYR A 135 -12.69 5.96 -14.89
C TYR A 135 -11.81 5.98 -16.12
N VAL A 136 -10.65 5.35 -16.03
CA VAL A 136 -9.73 5.21 -17.16
C VAL A 136 -10.32 4.22 -18.16
N LYS A 137 -10.64 4.70 -19.37
CA LYS A 137 -11.40 3.95 -20.39
C LYS A 137 -10.53 3.35 -21.49
N ASP A 138 -9.24 3.27 -21.31
CA ASP A 138 -8.37 2.71 -22.34
C ASP A 138 -8.41 1.18 -22.32
N SER A 139 -9.14 0.59 -23.25
CA SER A 139 -9.34 -0.85 -23.34
C SER A 139 -8.06 -1.66 -23.53
N ALA A 140 -7.02 -1.06 -24.12
CA ALA A 140 -5.70 -1.71 -24.26
C ALA A 140 -4.96 -1.80 -22.93
N ARG A 141 -5.33 -0.98 -21.95
CA ARG A 141 -4.73 -0.91 -20.62
C ARG A 141 -5.47 -1.71 -19.56
N PHE A 142 -6.68 -2.15 -19.84
CA PHE A 142 -7.48 -3.04 -18.99
C PHE A 142 -7.26 -4.51 -19.30
N ALA A 143 -6.08 -4.84 -19.79
CA ALA A 143 -5.67 -6.24 -19.86
C ALA A 143 -5.79 -6.85 -18.47
N SER A 144 -6.43 -8.01 -18.41
CA SER A 144 -6.49 -8.79 -17.18
C SER A 144 -5.08 -9.12 -16.68
N LEU A 145 -4.88 -9.13 -15.37
CA LEU A 145 -3.63 -9.62 -14.79
C LEU A 145 -3.40 -11.07 -15.20
N THR A 146 -2.19 -11.39 -15.62
CA THR A 146 -1.84 -12.72 -16.14
C THR A 146 -1.27 -13.64 -15.07
N ALA A 147 -0.61 -13.09 -14.04
CA ALA A 147 -0.06 -13.87 -12.95
C ALA A 147 -1.16 -14.60 -12.17
N SER A 148 -0.85 -15.80 -11.72
CA SER A 148 -1.78 -16.63 -10.95
C SER A 148 -1.61 -16.50 -9.43
N ASP A 149 -0.44 -16.06 -8.99
CA ASP A 149 -0.10 -15.89 -7.57
C ASP A 149 -0.24 -14.43 -7.11
N PRO A 150 -0.54 -14.18 -5.83
CA PRO A 150 -0.73 -12.83 -5.32
C PRO A 150 0.47 -11.90 -5.51
N ASP A 151 1.68 -12.40 -5.31
CA ASP A 151 2.89 -11.58 -5.43
C ASP A 151 3.15 -11.17 -6.88
N GLY A 152 2.95 -12.08 -7.82
CA GLY A 152 3.03 -11.78 -9.25
C GLY A 152 1.95 -10.79 -9.69
N GLN A 153 0.74 -10.89 -9.14
CA GLN A 153 -0.35 -9.95 -9.43
C GLN A 153 -0.04 -8.55 -8.89
N LEU A 154 0.56 -8.44 -7.70
CA LEU A 154 1.01 -7.15 -7.16
C LEU A 154 2.08 -6.50 -8.05
N GLU A 155 3.04 -7.28 -8.52
CA GLU A 155 4.09 -6.80 -9.42
C GLU A 155 3.53 -6.33 -10.75
N GLU A 156 2.67 -7.12 -11.40
CA GLU A 156 1.98 -6.72 -12.64
C GLU A 156 1.14 -5.46 -12.45
N LEU A 157 0.42 -5.36 -11.34
CA LEU A 157 -0.39 -4.20 -11.02
C LEU A 157 0.47 -2.94 -10.90
N ARG A 158 1.58 -3.03 -10.19
CA ARG A 158 2.53 -1.94 -10.04
C ARG A 158 3.08 -1.50 -11.39
N ASP A 159 3.51 -2.44 -12.22
CA ASP A 159 4.05 -2.15 -13.54
C ASP A 159 3.00 -1.52 -14.46
N THR A 160 1.75 -1.99 -14.39
CA THR A 160 0.64 -1.42 -15.14
C THR A 160 0.39 0.03 -14.73
N ILE A 161 0.39 0.33 -13.44
CA ILE A 161 0.21 1.71 -12.96
C ILE A 161 1.37 2.60 -13.41
N LEU A 162 2.61 2.12 -13.33
CA LEU A 162 3.78 2.85 -13.83
C LEU A 162 3.66 3.17 -15.32
N ASN A 163 3.19 2.24 -16.13
CA ASN A 163 3.00 2.45 -17.56
C ASN A 163 1.85 3.41 -17.88
N LEU A 164 0.81 3.45 -17.05
CA LEU A 164 -0.30 4.40 -17.20
C LEU A 164 0.12 5.86 -16.99
N VAL A 165 1.12 6.08 -16.13
CA VAL A 165 1.54 7.41 -15.70
C VAL A 165 2.85 7.86 -16.35
N ALA A 166 3.43 6.99 -17.15
CA ALA A 166 4.62 7.29 -17.93
C ALA A 166 4.34 8.25 -19.11
#